data_2f06e712b71eabd5fba0803fffe0bbaa
#
_entry.id   2f06e712b71eabd5fba0803fffe0bbaa
#
_cell.length_a   1.000
_cell.length_b   1.000
_cell.length_c   1.000
_cell.angle_alpha   90.00
_cell.angle_beta   90.00
_cell.angle_gamma   90.00
#
_symmetry.space_group_name_H-M   'P 1'
#
loop_
_entity.id
_entity.type
_entity.pdbx_description
1 polymer ?
#
loop_
_entity_poly.entity_id
_entity_poly.type
_entity_poly.pdbx_seq_one_letter_code
_entity_poly.pdbx_strand_id
1 'polypeptide(L)'
;MGKTYIADKETLDKCYAILSADGIYGFIEHMDVLSPTARIEYIGQNKDFTPISLNKDTGTMTLNSWADFPIIVANKPWMVRADGTPDYRLDENDYTKKEDGTASDVSNTSYNGGAFSWLAKIYKQEYMLGNDRVVKFSMRERDGFEPIGFKDPSNNVL
;
A
#
# COMPACT_ATOMS: atom_id res chain seq x y z
N MET A 1 22.93 35.60 9.39
CA MET A 1 22.05 35.07 8.32
C MET A 1 21.90 33.57 8.50
N GLY A 2 20.69 33.12 8.87
CA GLY A 2 20.38 31.70 8.97
C GLY A 2 20.35 31.07 7.57
N LYS A 3 21.02 29.94 7.40
CA LYS A 3 20.93 29.15 6.15
C LYS A 3 19.57 28.41 6.15
N THR A 4 18.72 28.76 5.20
CA THR A 4 17.51 27.98 4.93
C THR A 4 17.91 26.79 4.06
N TYR A 5 17.82 25.57 4.60
CA TYR A 5 18.00 24.35 3.83
C TYR A 5 16.64 23.96 3.24
N ILE A 6 16.53 23.99 1.92
CA ILE A 6 15.37 23.45 1.22
C ILE A 6 15.75 22.02 0.83
N ALA A 7 15.04 21.03 1.36
CA ALA A 7 15.19 19.66 0.91
C ALA A 7 14.74 19.58 -0.57
N ASP A 8 15.51 18.87 -1.39
CA ASP A 8 15.09 18.57 -2.75
C ASP A 8 13.87 17.62 -2.75
N LYS A 9 13.20 17.52 -3.91
CA LYS A 9 11.99 16.71 -4.05
C LYS A 9 12.23 15.26 -3.68
N GLU A 10 13.38 14.68 -4.06
CA GLU A 10 13.73 13.29 -3.78
C GLU A 10 13.86 13.04 -2.27
N THR A 11 14.53 13.95 -1.55
CA THR A 11 14.63 13.89 -0.08
C THR A 11 13.26 14.03 0.58
N LEU A 12 12.40 14.94 0.10
CA LEU A 12 11.05 15.10 0.61
C LEU A 12 10.20 13.86 0.36
N ASP A 13 10.25 13.29 -0.84
CA ASP A 13 9.53 12.06 -1.18
C ASP A 13 9.98 10.87 -0.32
N LYS A 14 11.28 10.73 -0.05
CA LYS A 14 11.82 9.72 0.87
C LYS A 14 11.34 9.94 2.31
N CYS A 15 11.36 11.17 2.80
CA CYS A 15 10.85 11.51 4.13
C CYS A 15 9.36 11.21 4.24
N TYR A 16 8.57 11.57 3.24
CA TYR A 16 7.14 11.29 3.18
C TYR A 16 6.87 9.78 3.18
N ALA A 17 7.59 9.01 2.37
CA ALA A 17 7.47 7.56 2.33
C ALA A 17 7.81 6.91 3.68
N ILE A 18 8.84 7.40 4.38
CA ILE A 18 9.22 6.92 5.72
C ILE A 18 8.12 7.25 6.74
N LEU A 19 7.63 8.49 6.75
CA LEU A 19 6.60 8.95 7.69
C LEU A 19 5.26 8.22 7.45
N SER A 20 4.85 8.06 6.20
CA SER A 20 3.62 7.34 5.86
C SER A 20 3.73 5.84 6.17
N ALA A 21 4.90 5.23 5.92
CA ALA A 21 5.14 3.83 6.30
C ALA A 21 5.14 3.61 7.83
N ASP A 22 5.42 4.66 8.60
CA ASP A 22 5.41 4.59 10.07
C ASP A 22 4.02 4.86 10.67
N GLY A 23 3.06 5.27 9.84
CA GLY A 23 1.69 5.55 10.26
C GLY A 23 0.87 4.29 10.60
N ILE A 24 -0.16 4.49 11.42
CA ILE A 24 -1.24 3.53 11.61
C ILE A 24 -2.44 4.04 10.82
N TYR A 25 -2.98 3.18 9.97
CA TYR A 25 -4.20 3.41 9.19
C TYR A 25 -5.29 2.52 9.73
N GLY A 26 -6.55 2.89 9.58
CA GLY A 26 -7.59 2.01 10.07
C GLY A 26 -9.00 2.57 9.94
N PHE A 27 -9.94 1.80 10.44
CA PHE A 27 -11.33 2.21 10.52
C PHE A 27 -12.02 1.59 11.75
N ILE A 28 -13.10 2.23 12.16
CA ILE A 28 -14.09 1.69 13.09
C ILE A 28 -15.32 1.34 12.27
N GLU A 29 -15.81 0.13 12.42
CA GLU A 29 -17.08 -0.30 11.88
C GLU A 29 -18.10 -0.29 13.01
N HIS A 30 -19.07 0.63 12.92
CA HIS A 30 -20.19 0.74 13.85
C HIS A 30 -21.25 -0.31 13.51
N MET A 31 -21.22 -1.45 14.21
CA MET A 31 -22.02 -2.63 13.87
C MET A 31 -23.54 -2.39 13.99
N ASP A 32 -23.95 -1.44 14.83
CA ASP A 32 -25.37 -1.07 15.03
C ASP A 32 -25.86 -0.02 14.03
N VAL A 33 -24.99 0.53 13.18
CA VAL A 33 -25.33 1.57 12.21
C VAL A 33 -25.68 0.94 10.87
N LEU A 34 -26.92 1.12 10.44
CA LEU A 34 -27.42 0.58 9.17
C LEU A 34 -27.04 1.43 7.95
N SER A 35 -26.80 2.72 8.14
CA SER A 35 -26.42 3.63 7.04
C SER A 35 -25.01 3.32 6.55
N PRO A 36 -24.80 2.94 5.28
CA PRO A 36 -23.48 2.60 4.75
C PRO A 36 -22.46 3.75 4.88
N THR A 37 -22.92 5.00 4.82
CA THR A 37 -22.06 6.19 4.88
C THR A 37 -21.63 6.55 6.30
N ALA A 38 -22.38 6.11 7.32
CA ALA A 38 -22.07 6.36 8.72
C ALA A 38 -21.51 5.11 9.44
N ARG A 39 -21.54 3.95 8.78
CA ARG A 39 -21.08 2.68 9.35
C ARG A 39 -19.56 2.62 9.51
N ILE A 40 -18.82 3.28 8.62
CA ILE A 40 -17.36 3.26 8.62
C ILE A 40 -16.84 4.64 8.99
N GLU A 41 -16.05 4.70 10.05
CA GLU A 41 -15.29 5.87 10.47
C GLU A 41 -13.80 5.60 10.26
N TYR A 42 -13.13 6.42 9.47
CA TYR A 42 -11.68 6.31 9.27
C TYR A 42 -10.92 6.87 10.48
N ILE A 43 -9.84 6.20 10.86
CA ILE A 43 -9.02 6.55 12.03
C ILE A 43 -7.52 6.54 11.68
N GLY A 44 -6.72 7.17 12.53
CA GLY A 44 -5.28 7.24 12.34
C GLY A 44 -4.89 8.17 11.18
N GLN A 45 -3.96 7.75 10.34
CA GLN A 45 -3.45 8.57 9.24
C GLN A 45 -4.46 8.79 8.11
N ASN A 46 -5.44 7.92 8.00
CA ASN A 46 -6.49 8.03 6.98
C ASN A 46 -7.82 8.61 7.49
N LYS A 47 -7.84 9.22 8.67
CA LYS A 47 -9.07 9.78 9.26
C LYS A 47 -9.80 10.78 8.35
N ASP A 48 -9.05 11.53 7.54
CA ASP A 48 -9.58 12.55 6.64
C ASP A 48 -9.61 12.09 5.17
N PHE A 49 -9.43 10.78 4.91
CA PHE A 49 -9.42 10.26 3.55
C PHE A 49 -10.81 10.29 2.92
N THR A 50 -10.85 10.75 1.68
CA THR A 50 -12.05 10.62 0.84
C THR A 50 -12.18 9.17 0.36
N PRO A 51 -13.36 8.53 0.52
CA PRO A 51 -13.58 7.17 0.08
C PRO A 51 -13.29 6.94 -1.41
N ILE A 52 -12.90 5.73 -1.74
CA ILE A 52 -12.81 5.26 -3.13
C ILE A 52 -14.21 5.35 -3.75
N SER A 53 -14.29 5.86 -4.96
CA SER A 53 -15.54 5.94 -5.70
C SER A 53 -15.52 5.05 -6.95
N LEU A 54 -16.66 4.44 -7.26
CA LEU A 54 -16.87 3.63 -8.45
C LEU A 54 -17.97 4.25 -9.29
N ASN A 55 -17.66 4.62 -10.52
CA ASN A 55 -18.68 4.97 -11.50
C ASN A 55 -19.28 3.67 -12.06
N LYS A 56 -20.55 3.43 -11.74
CA LYS A 56 -21.26 2.19 -12.12
C LYS A 56 -21.51 2.07 -13.61
N ASP A 57 -21.59 3.19 -14.32
CA ASP A 57 -21.92 3.22 -15.77
C ASP A 57 -20.68 2.92 -16.61
N THR A 58 -19.51 3.37 -16.18
CA THR A 58 -18.25 3.22 -16.90
C THR A 58 -17.34 2.13 -16.33
N GLY A 59 -17.60 1.66 -15.11
CA GLY A 59 -16.71 0.77 -14.36
C GLY A 59 -15.45 1.46 -13.84
N THR A 60 -15.34 2.79 -13.99
CA THR A 60 -14.14 3.53 -13.59
C THR A 60 -14.07 3.66 -12.08
N MET A 61 -12.97 3.22 -11.50
CA MET A 61 -12.65 3.39 -10.09
C MET A 61 -11.71 4.59 -9.90
N THR A 62 -12.05 5.46 -8.95
CA THR A 62 -11.19 6.58 -8.54
C THR A 62 -10.74 6.37 -7.10
N LEU A 63 -9.44 6.29 -6.89
CA LEU A 63 -8.85 6.00 -5.57
C LEU A 63 -8.99 7.17 -4.59
N ASN A 64 -9.11 8.42 -5.08
CA ASN A 64 -9.15 9.62 -4.26
C ASN A 64 -7.93 9.66 -3.31
N SER A 65 -8.14 9.96 -2.02
CA SER A 65 -7.05 10.01 -1.05
C SER A 65 -6.31 8.67 -0.84
N TRP A 66 -6.89 7.56 -1.27
CA TRP A 66 -6.28 6.23 -1.16
C TRP A 66 -5.17 5.99 -2.19
N ALA A 67 -5.03 6.86 -3.19
CA ALA A 67 -3.91 6.80 -4.15
C ALA A 67 -2.54 6.88 -3.45
N ASP A 68 -2.47 7.63 -2.35
CA ASP A 68 -1.25 7.81 -1.55
C ASP A 68 -1.13 6.80 -0.40
N PHE A 69 -2.06 5.83 -0.32
CA PHE A 69 -2.01 4.83 0.74
C PHE A 69 -0.77 3.95 0.58
N PRO A 70 0.07 3.78 1.62
CA PRO A 70 1.38 3.14 1.48
C PRO A 70 1.37 1.75 0.86
N ILE A 71 0.30 0.98 1.07
CA ILE A 71 0.15 -0.36 0.47
C ILE A 71 0.00 -0.26 -1.06
N ILE A 72 -0.79 0.71 -1.53
CA ILE A 72 -0.99 0.95 -2.97
C ILE A 72 0.29 1.48 -3.60
N VAL A 73 0.94 2.45 -2.93
CA VAL A 73 2.21 3.03 -3.39
C VAL A 73 3.34 2.00 -3.42
N ALA A 74 3.38 1.09 -2.43
CA ALA A 74 4.40 0.06 -2.34
C ALA A 74 4.17 -1.13 -3.27
N ASN A 75 2.91 -1.35 -3.69
CA ASN A 75 2.56 -2.46 -4.59
C ASN A 75 2.84 -2.08 -6.05
N LYS A 76 4.11 -2.15 -6.43
CA LYS A 76 4.59 -1.79 -7.76
C LYS A 76 5.00 -3.03 -8.55
N PRO A 77 4.82 -3.04 -9.90
CA PRO A 77 5.32 -4.11 -10.73
C PRO A 77 6.85 -4.04 -10.85
N TRP A 78 7.49 -5.19 -10.71
CA TRP A 78 8.95 -5.33 -10.80
C TRP A 78 9.32 -6.45 -11.77
N MET A 79 10.43 -6.28 -12.48
CA MET A 79 11.16 -7.42 -13.01
C MET A 79 12.01 -8.00 -11.88
N VAL A 80 11.86 -9.30 -11.65
CA VAL A 80 12.55 -10.05 -10.60
C VAL A 80 13.30 -11.19 -11.23
N ARG A 81 14.57 -11.38 -10.87
CA ARG A 81 15.42 -12.47 -11.35
C ARG A 81 14.97 -13.80 -10.76
N ALA A 82 15.37 -14.89 -11.39
CA ALA A 82 15.01 -16.24 -10.93
C ALA A 82 15.52 -16.59 -9.52
N ASP A 83 16.54 -15.88 -9.03
CA ASP A 83 17.03 -16.00 -7.66
C ASP A 83 16.22 -15.21 -6.63
N GLY A 84 15.15 -14.53 -7.07
CA GLY A 84 14.28 -13.70 -6.21
C GLY A 84 14.76 -12.27 -6.03
N THR A 85 15.89 -11.85 -6.63
CA THR A 85 16.38 -10.47 -6.53
C THR A 85 15.59 -9.53 -7.42
N PRO A 86 15.07 -8.39 -6.89
CA PRO A 86 14.48 -7.33 -7.70
C PRO A 86 15.55 -6.75 -8.65
N ASP A 87 15.20 -6.58 -9.92
CA ASP A 87 16.08 -5.99 -10.92
C ASP A 87 15.73 -4.52 -11.18
N TYR A 88 14.56 -4.27 -11.72
CA TYR A 88 14.05 -2.90 -11.97
C TYR A 88 12.53 -2.84 -11.90
N ARG A 89 12.01 -1.61 -11.72
CA ARG A 89 10.57 -1.33 -11.70
C ARG A 89 10.03 -1.18 -13.12
N LEU A 90 8.85 -1.74 -13.34
CA LEU A 90 8.08 -1.56 -14.58
C LEU A 90 7.21 -0.31 -14.48
N ASP A 91 6.88 0.28 -15.61
CA ASP A 91 5.82 1.29 -15.71
C ASP A 91 4.46 0.65 -15.37
N GLU A 92 3.70 1.30 -14.51
CA GLU A 92 2.42 0.77 -14.02
C GLU A 92 1.34 0.65 -15.10
N ASN A 93 1.44 1.45 -16.15
CA ASN A 93 0.47 1.52 -17.23
C ASN A 93 0.93 0.78 -18.50
N ASP A 94 2.24 0.55 -18.62
CA ASP A 94 2.84 -0.08 -19.80
C ASP A 94 4.03 -0.96 -19.40
N TYR A 95 3.77 -2.23 -19.09
CA TYR A 95 4.79 -3.18 -18.65
C TYR A 95 5.87 -3.48 -19.69
N THR A 96 5.69 -3.06 -20.96
CA THR A 96 6.76 -3.12 -21.95
C THR A 96 7.84 -2.08 -21.73
N LYS A 97 7.65 -1.20 -20.73
CA LYS A 97 8.59 -0.17 -20.33
C LYS A 97 8.99 -0.30 -18.86
N LYS A 98 10.16 0.21 -18.56
CA LYS A 98 10.62 0.49 -17.20
C LYS A 98 10.01 1.79 -16.69
N GLU A 99 10.05 2.03 -15.39
CA GLU A 99 9.58 3.28 -14.75
C GLU A 99 10.22 4.54 -15.36
N ASP A 100 11.43 4.44 -15.90
CA ASP A 100 12.15 5.52 -16.58
C ASP A 100 11.76 5.71 -18.06
N GLY A 101 10.80 4.92 -18.56
CA GLY A 101 10.31 4.95 -19.94
C GLY A 101 11.13 4.14 -20.94
N THR A 102 12.27 3.56 -20.56
CA THR A 102 13.05 2.68 -21.43
C THR A 102 12.39 1.30 -21.60
N ALA A 103 12.76 0.55 -22.65
CA ALA A 103 12.19 -0.77 -22.91
C ALA A 103 12.49 -1.74 -21.76
N SER A 104 11.49 -2.53 -21.38
CA SER A 104 11.63 -3.62 -20.40
C SER A 104 11.88 -4.96 -21.09
N ASP A 105 12.25 -5.96 -20.28
CA ASP A 105 12.46 -7.34 -20.73
C ASP A 105 11.20 -8.22 -20.52
N VAL A 106 10.03 -7.66 -20.33
CA VAL A 106 8.82 -8.42 -20.03
C VAL A 106 8.47 -9.44 -21.14
N SER A 107 8.82 -9.14 -22.38
CA SER A 107 8.63 -10.03 -23.55
C SER A 107 9.90 -10.79 -23.94
N ASN A 108 11.01 -10.61 -23.22
CA ASN A 108 12.28 -11.25 -23.52
C ASN A 108 12.31 -12.67 -22.94
N THR A 109 12.13 -13.67 -23.81
CA THR A 109 12.14 -15.08 -23.39
C THR A 109 13.48 -15.60 -22.87
N SER A 110 14.56 -14.83 -23.10
CA SER A 110 15.91 -15.14 -22.57
C SER A 110 16.20 -14.47 -21.24
N TYR A 111 15.26 -13.63 -20.75
CA TYR A 111 15.42 -13.02 -19.42
C TYR A 111 15.25 -14.08 -18.34
N ASN A 112 16.25 -14.22 -17.47
CA ASN A 112 16.24 -15.19 -16.39
C ASN A 112 15.46 -14.63 -15.17
N GLY A 113 14.12 -14.64 -15.27
CA GLY A 113 13.21 -14.11 -14.27
C GLY A 113 11.83 -13.84 -14.85
N GLY A 114 11.11 -12.87 -14.30
CA GLY A 114 9.78 -12.50 -14.76
C GLY A 114 9.24 -11.23 -14.12
N ALA A 115 8.05 -10.83 -14.55
CA ALA A 115 7.32 -9.72 -13.96
C ALA A 115 6.53 -10.18 -12.73
N PHE A 116 6.68 -9.47 -11.63
CA PHE A 116 6.02 -9.76 -10.36
C PHE A 116 5.43 -8.47 -9.75
N SER A 117 4.28 -8.62 -9.11
CA SER A 117 3.75 -7.60 -8.23
C SER A 117 4.39 -7.75 -6.85
N TRP A 118 5.12 -6.73 -6.41
CA TRP A 118 5.75 -6.74 -5.10
C TRP A 118 4.74 -6.30 -4.05
N LEU A 119 4.32 -7.23 -3.20
CA LEU A 119 3.43 -6.94 -2.08
C LEU A 119 4.25 -6.59 -0.83
N ALA A 120 4.01 -5.42 -0.30
CA ALA A 120 4.59 -5.06 0.99
C ALA A 120 3.98 -5.91 2.11
N LYS A 121 4.79 -6.25 3.11
CA LYS A 121 4.31 -6.91 4.32
C LYS A 121 3.43 -5.96 5.11
N ILE A 122 2.24 -6.40 5.46
CA ILE A 122 1.23 -5.62 6.17
C ILE A 122 0.92 -6.31 7.48
N TYR A 123 0.79 -5.52 8.54
CA TYR A 123 0.40 -5.98 9.86
C TYR A 123 -0.98 -5.44 10.20
N LYS A 124 -1.81 -6.25 10.80
CA LYS A 124 -3.18 -5.91 11.20
C LYS A 124 -3.37 -6.10 12.69
N GLN A 125 -4.09 -5.19 13.32
CA GLN A 125 -4.69 -5.36 14.63
C GLN A 125 -6.20 -5.24 14.49
N GLU A 126 -6.93 -6.16 15.12
CA GLU A 126 -8.40 -6.17 15.09
C GLU A 126 -8.94 -6.52 16.47
N TYR A 127 -9.91 -5.73 16.95
CA TYR A 127 -10.56 -5.97 18.22
C TYR A 127 -11.95 -5.33 18.27
N MET A 128 -12.76 -5.76 19.25
CA MET A 128 -14.06 -5.15 19.53
C MET A 128 -13.90 -4.09 20.63
N LEU A 129 -14.55 -2.94 20.44
CA LEU A 129 -14.70 -1.88 21.42
C LEU A 129 -16.21 -1.65 21.65
N GLY A 130 -16.77 -2.31 22.66
CA GLY A 130 -18.22 -2.41 22.79
C GLY A 130 -18.83 -3.13 21.59
N ASN A 131 -19.76 -2.48 20.90
CA ASN A 131 -20.37 -3.02 19.66
C ASN A 131 -19.60 -2.64 18.38
N ASP A 132 -18.54 -1.86 18.50
CA ASP A 132 -17.76 -1.42 17.35
C ASP A 132 -16.59 -2.37 17.07
N ARG A 133 -16.36 -2.65 15.79
CA ARG A 133 -15.20 -3.38 15.32
C ARG A 133 -14.10 -2.40 14.90
N VAL A 134 -12.95 -2.45 15.56
CA VAL A 134 -11.80 -1.61 15.25
C VAL A 134 -10.78 -2.41 14.45
N VAL A 135 -10.40 -1.92 13.27
CA VAL A 135 -9.38 -2.52 12.41
C VAL A 135 -8.29 -1.51 12.13
N LYS A 136 -7.05 -1.90 12.41
CA LYS A 136 -5.87 -1.07 12.18
C LYS A 136 -4.85 -1.81 11.32
N PHE A 137 -4.12 -1.05 10.50
CA PHE A 137 -3.05 -1.54 9.64
C PHE A 137 -1.76 -0.77 9.85
N SER A 138 -0.64 -1.46 9.73
CA SER A 138 0.71 -0.88 9.77
C SER A 138 1.59 -1.57 8.72
N MET A 139 2.50 -0.79 8.11
CA MET A 139 3.56 -1.33 7.24
C MET A 139 4.77 -1.84 8.03
N ARG A 140 4.75 -1.67 9.34
CA ARG A 140 5.80 -2.12 10.26
C ARG A 140 5.21 -3.01 11.34
N GLU A 141 6.03 -3.93 11.82
CA GLU A 141 5.72 -4.71 13.01
C GLU A 141 5.49 -3.80 14.20
N ARG A 142 4.42 -4.05 14.94
CA ARG A 142 4.03 -3.32 16.14
C ARG A 142 3.45 -4.29 17.14
N ASP A 143 3.59 -3.96 18.41
CA ASP A 143 2.97 -4.73 19.48
C ASP A 143 1.45 -4.83 19.31
N GLY A 144 0.93 -6.05 19.40
CA GLY A 144 -0.48 -6.35 19.18
C GLY A 144 -0.94 -6.36 17.71
N PHE A 145 -0.03 -6.24 16.73
CA PHE A 145 -0.32 -6.40 15.31
C PHE A 145 0.20 -7.73 14.78
N GLU A 146 -0.58 -8.38 13.95
CA GLU A 146 -0.22 -9.63 13.29
C GLU A 146 -0.02 -9.44 11.78
N PRO A 147 0.96 -10.11 11.15
CA PRO A 147 1.16 -10.03 9.70
C PRO A 147 -0.01 -10.68 8.95
N ILE A 148 -0.43 -10.04 7.85
CA ILE A 148 -1.48 -10.54 6.98
C ILE A 148 -0.84 -11.29 5.81
N GLY A 149 -1.29 -12.53 5.57
CA GLY A 149 -0.99 -13.27 4.34
C GLY A 149 0.44 -13.82 4.20
N PHE A 150 1.29 -13.63 5.19
CA PHE A 150 2.67 -14.11 5.19
C PHE A 150 2.86 -15.16 6.30
N LYS A 151 2.00 -16.16 6.30
CA LYS A 151 2.07 -17.28 7.26
C LYS A 151 2.15 -18.60 6.49
N ASP A 152 2.96 -19.50 6.98
CA ASP A 152 3.00 -20.88 6.50
C ASP A 152 1.74 -21.67 6.95
N PRO A 153 1.52 -22.93 6.45
CA PRO A 153 0.39 -23.75 6.88
C PRO A 153 0.37 -24.05 8.39
N SER A 154 1.50 -23.88 9.07
CA SER A 154 1.62 -24.04 10.54
C SER A 154 1.40 -22.72 11.29
N ASN A 155 0.95 -21.66 10.58
CA ASN A 155 0.70 -20.34 11.12
C ASN A 155 1.95 -19.56 11.59
N ASN A 156 3.16 -19.99 11.18
CA ASN A 156 4.38 -19.21 11.41
C ASN A 156 4.49 -18.08 10.37
N VAL A 157 5.08 -16.98 10.79
CA VAL A 157 5.37 -15.84 9.90
C VAL A 157 6.53 -16.20 8.97
N LEU A 158 6.35 -16.00 7.65
CA LEU A 158 7.35 -16.20 6.62
C LEU A 158 8.33 -15.04 6.54
#